data_edcd5ae2cdd0262c0c0f94ce6c93b42d
#
_entry.id   edcd5ae2cdd0262c0c0f94ce6c93b42d
#
_cell.length_a   1.000
_cell.length_b   1.000
_cell.length_c   1.000
_cell.angle_alpha   90.00
_cell.angle_beta   90.00
_cell.angle_gamma   90.00
#
_symmetry.space_group_name_H-M   'P 1'
#
loop_
_entity.id
_entity.type
_entity.pdbx_description
1 polymer ?
#
loop_
_entity_poly.entity_id
_entity_poly.type
_entity_poly.pdbx_seq_one_letter_code
_entity_poly.pdbx_strand_id
1 'polypeptide(L)'
;MSGILMMIIAIVVLGGAYLLYGRYLQNKWGIDPNAKTPAYEMEDGVDYVPADTNVVFGHQFASIAGAGPINGPIQAAIFGWLPVLLWILIGGVFFGAVQDFASMYASVKNKGRTIGYIIEEYIGKLGKKLFLLFCWLFCILVVAAFADVVAGTFNGFSVSEAGKVTKIAANGAVATTSMIFILEAVGLGMFLKYTKFNKWINTAVAIVLLVAAIALGLHFPMYVGLDAWHLIIFVYILIASVAPVWALLQPRDYLNSYLLIFMIVGAVIGVFVANPSCNLQAFTSFNVDGQYMFPILFVTIACGAVSGFHSLVSSGTASKQIKNEKNMLPVSFGAMLMGSMLAVIALIAVASFAKGEAAAQGLTTQPQIFAGAIANFLSVIGLPHSLVFTLINLAVSAFALTSLDSVARVGRLSFQEFFLDDDVDQDNMSPFLKVVTNKYFATVITLVLAYFLTKVGYAEIWPLFGSANQLLSVLALVACAVFLKKTKRKGFMLWGPMVFMMAVTFTALGMTIVKLTKAFLTTGLDLGNTLQLIFAVLLLILGVLVAIQGVKKLLEKTDDKKATA
;
A
#
# COMPACT_ATOMS: atom_id res chain seq x y z
N MET A 1 -10.69 -0.51 27.85
CA MET A 1 -10.65 -1.73 27.02
C MET A 1 -9.23 -2.25 27.01
N SER A 2 -8.97 -3.55 27.02
CA SER A 2 -7.61 -4.07 26.96
C SER A 2 -7.19 -4.38 25.52
N GLY A 3 -5.89 -4.33 25.21
CA GLY A 3 -5.36 -4.69 23.90
C GLY A 3 -5.66 -6.13 23.51
N ILE A 4 -5.64 -7.06 24.47
CA ILE A 4 -6.03 -8.46 24.25
C ILE A 4 -7.49 -8.56 23.77
N LEU A 5 -8.41 -7.83 24.39
CA LEU A 5 -9.82 -7.86 23.99
C LEU A 5 -10.04 -7.33 22.58
N MET A 6 -9.36 -6.22 22.21
CA MET A 6 -9.37 -5.72 20.82
C MET A 6 -8.83 -6.77 19.85
N MET A 7 -7.73 -7.43 20.21
CA MET A 7 -7.12 -8.48 19.38
C MET A 7 -8.05 -9.67 19.19
N ILE A 8 -8.68 -10.15 20.27
CA ILE A 8 -9.63 -11.28 20.20
C ILE A 8 -10.83 -10.92 19.32
N ILE A 9 -11.42 -9.72 19.49
CA ILE A 9 -12.50 -9.24 18.64
C ILE A 9 -12.08 -9.25 17.17
N ALA A 10 -10.89 -8.74 16.87
CA ALA A 10 -10.37 -8.73 15.50
C ALA A 10 -10.17 -10.15 14.94
N ILE A 11 -9.58 -11.06 15.69
CA ILE A 11 -9.38 -12.45 15.27
C ILE A 11 -10.74 -13.13 14.99
N VAL A 12 -11.71 -12.96 15.88
CA VAL A 12 -13.05 -13.57 15.71
C VAL A 12 -13.78 -13.00 14.51
N VAL A 13 -13.79 -11.67 14.36
CA VAL A 13 -14.51 -11.01 13.26
C VAL A 13 -13.83 -11.29 11.91
N LEU A 14 -12.52 -11.09 11.81
CA LEU A 14 -11.79 -11.30 10.56
C LEU A 14 -11.71 -12.79 10.19
N GLY A 15 -11.45 -13.67 11.15
CA GLY A 15 -11.46 -15.12 10.94
C GLY A 15 -12.84 -15.64 10.56
N GLY A 16 -13.88 -15.18 11.24
CA GLY A 16 -15.28 -15.47 10.90
C GLY A 16 -15.65 -14.99 9.50
N ALA A 17 -15.22 -13.78 9.14
CA ALA A 17 -15.42 -13.23 7.78
C ALA A 17 -14.74 -14.08 6.70
N TYR A 18 -13.52 -14.56 6.95
CA TYR A 18 -12.84 -15.46 6.02
C TYR A 18 -13.60 -16.77 5.81
N LEU A 19 -14.01 -17.40 6.92
CA LEU A 19 -14.65 -18.72 6.88
C LEU A 19 -16.08 -18.68 6.34
N LEU A 20 -16.85 -17.60 6.61
CA LEU A 20 -18.25 -17.48 6.23
C LEU A 20 -18.40 -16.65 4.95
N TYR A 21 -18.01 -15.40 4.99
CA TYR A 21 -18.26 -14.46 3.89
C TYR A 21 -17.34 -14.67 2.69
N GLY A 22 -16.05 -14.91 2.91
CA GLY A 22 -15.10 -15.22 1.85
C GLY A 22 -15.50 -16.49 1.08
N ARG A 23 -15.87 -17.58 1.79
CA ARG A 23 -16.36 -18.82 1.16
C ARG A 23 -17.72 -18.62 0.46
N TYR A 24 -18.60 -17.80 1.02
CA TYR A 24 -19.86 -17.43 0.34
C TYR A 24 -19.58 -16.76 -1.00
N LEU A 25 -18.63 -15.78 -1.06
CA LEU A 25 -18.26 -15.13 -2.31
C LEU A 25 -17.65 -16.10 -3.32
N GLN A 26 -16.75 -16.97 -2.87
CA GLN A 26 -16.14 -18.03 -3.68
C GLN A 26 -17.18 -18.90 -4.36
N ASN A 27 -18.17 -19.38 -3.61
CA ASN A 27 -19.26 -20.20 -4.14
C ASN A 27 -20.17 -19.38 -5.07
N LYS A 28 -20.45 -18.11 -4.72
CA LYS A 28 -21.35 -17.26 -5.47
C LYS A 28 -20.83 -16.85 -6.84
N TRP A 29 -19.53 -16.68 -6.98
CA TRP A 29 -18.90 -16.30 -8.23
C TRP A 29 -18.50 -17.50 -9.09
N GLY A 30 -18.68 -18.73 -8.60
CA GLY A 30 -18.45 -19.96 -9.35
C GLY A 30 -16.97 -20.19 -9.63
N ILE A 31 -16.17 -20.25 -8.56
CA ILE A 31 -14.78 -20.65 -8.63
C ILE A 31 -14.70 -22.12 -9.05
N ASP A 32 -13.97 -22.40 -10.13
CA ASP A 32 -13.76 -23.76 -10.64
C ASP A 32 -12.34 -24.25 -10.30
N PRO A 33 -12.23 -25.25 -9.42
CA PRO A 33 -10.93 -25.83 -9.05
C PRO A 33 -10.23 -26.56 -10.18
N ASN A 34 -10.97 -26.94 -11.22
CA ASN A 34 -10.45 -27.71 -12.36
C ASN A 34 -10.08 -26.83 -13.55
N ALA A 35 -10.46 -25.55 -13.52
CA ALA A 35 -10.11 -24.61 -14.57
C ALA A 35 -8.61 -24.38 -14.62
N LYS A 36 -8.03 -24.39 -15.82
CA LYS A 36 -6.68 -23.90 -16.03
C LYS A 36 -6.62 -22.42 -15.71
N THR A 37 -5.61 -22.01 -14.97
CA THR A 37 -5.36 -20.61 -14.65
C THR A 37 -4.42 -19.97 -15.67
N PRO A 38 -4.42 -18.64 -15.79
CA PRO A 38 -3.51 -17.92 -16.68
C PRO A 38 -2.03 -18.24 -16.42
N ALA A 39 -1.66 -18.61 -15.17
CA ALA A 39 -0.31 -19.03 -14.82
C ALA A 39 0.20 -20.21 -15.67
N TYR A 40 -0.70 -21.13 -16.06
CA TYR A 40 -0.38 -22.27 -16.91
C TYR A 40 -0.71 -22.06 -18.39
N GLU A 41 -1.79 -21.27 -18.69
CA GLU A 41 -2.21 -21.07 -20.08
C GLU A 41 -1.27 -20.13 -20.85
N MET A 42 -0.68 -19.19 -20.13
CA MET A 42 0.15 -18.12 -20.69
C MET A 42 1.56 -18.13 -20.10
N GLU A 43 2.02 -19.28 -19.60
CA GLU A 43 3.32 -19.42 -18.96
C GLU A 43 4.45 -18.91 -19.87
N ASP A 44 5.15 -17.85 -19.44
CA ASP A 44 6.25 -17.21 -20.16
C ASP A 44 7.59 -17.27 -19.39
N GLY A 45 7.57 -17.83 -18.17
CA GLY A 45 8.74 -17.91 -17.29
C GLY A 45 9.20 -16.57 -16.71
N VAL A 46 8.45 -15.50 -16.91
CA VAL A 46 8.79 -14.13 -16.45
C VAL A 46 7.68 -13.57 -15.57
N ASP A 47 6.52 -13.30 -16.12
CA ASP A 47 5.35 -12.76 -15.43
C ASP A 47 4.34 -13.85 -15.08
N TYR A 48 4.06 -14.73 -16.03
CA TYR A 48 3.15 -15.86 -15.88
C TYR A 48 3.95 -17.10 -15.47
N VAL A 49 4.02 -17.33 -14.16
CA VAL A 49 4.75 -18.45 -13.56
C VAL A 49 3.90 -19.09 -12.47
N PRO A 50 3.52 -20.38 -12.59
CA PRO A 50 2.77 -21.05 -11.55
C PRO A 50 3.57 -21.11 -10.25
N ALA A 51 3.14 -20.40 -9.22
CA ALA A 51 3.83 -20.35 -7.93
C ALA A 51 3.00 -20.96 -6.80
N ASP A 52 3.67 -21.38 -5.74
CA ASP A 52 3.00 -21.94 -4.57
C ASP A 52 2.15 -20.89 -3.86
N THR A 53 0.98 -21.29 -3.37
CA THR A 53 0.00 -20.38 -2.73
C THR A 53 0.62 -19.51 -1.64
N ASN A 54 1.52 -20.07 -0.82
CA ASN A 54 2.19 -19.32 0.25
C ASN A 54 3.13 -18.23 -0.30
N VAL A 55 3.77 -18.49 -1.44
CA VAL A 55 4.66 -17.51 -2.11
C VAL A 55 3.82 -16.37 -2.68
N VAL A 56 2.73 -16.68 -3.38
CA VAL A 56 1.83 -15.67 -3.96
C VAL A 56 1.11 -14.89 -2.86
N PHE A 57 0.69 -15.56 -1.78
CA PHE A 57 0.14 -14.91 -0.59
C PHE A 57 1.17 -13.94 0.03
N GLY A 58 2.41 -14.38 0.21
CA GLY A 58 3.48 -13.54 0.76
C GLY A 58 3.73 -12.29 -0.09
N HIS A 59 3.75 -12.42 -1.42
CA HIS A 59 3.89 -11.30 -2.34
C HIS A 59 2.70 -10.32 -2.25
N GLN A 60 1.47 -10.83 -2.28
CA GLN A 60 0.27 -10.01 -2.15
C GLN A 60 0.23 -9.31 -0.78
N PHE A 61 0.52 -10.06 0.29
CA PHE A 61 0.49 -9.54 1.64
C PHE A 61 1.61 -8.52 1.90
N ALA A 62 2.82 -8.74 1.40
CA ALA A 62 3.91 -7.76 1.52
C ALA A 62 3.56 -6.41 0.86
N SER A 63 2.79 -6.45 -0.24
CA SER A 63 2.29 -5.25 -0.91
C SER A 63 1.18 -4.55 -0.12
N ILE A 64 0.39 -5.30 0.65
CA ILE A 64 -0.67 -4.78 1.54
C ILE A 64 -0.05 -4.23 2.83
N ALA A 65 0.87 -4.97 3.44
CA ALA A 65 1.48 -4.71 4.75
C ALA A 65 2.52 -3.58 4.76
N GLY A 66 2.52 -2.71 3.73
CA GLY A 66 3.34 -1.51 3.70
C GLY A 66 3.06 -0.55 4.87
N ALA A 67 3.61 0.65 4.81
CA ALA A 67 3.42 1.66 5.86
C ALA A 67 1.95 2.08 6.10
N GLY A 68 1.08 1.87 5.11
CA GLY A 68 -0.33 2.30 5.16
C GLY A 68 -1.17 1.74 6.30
N PRO A 69 -1.20 0.40 6.52
CA PRO A 69 -1.95 -0.21 7.62
C PRO A 69 -1.45 0.19 9.01
N ILE A 70 -0.22 0.67 9.12
CA ILE A 70 0.36 1.16 10.38
C ILE A 70 0.05 2.65 10.57
N ASN A 71 0.35 3.47 9.59
CA ASN A 71 0.24 4.92 9.68
C ASN A 71 -1.20 5.40 9.78
N GLY A 72 -2.11 4.81 8.99
CA GLY A 72 -3.52 5.20 8.95
C GLY A 72 -4.22 5.14 10.32
N PRO A 73 -4.25 3.98 10.98
CA PRO A 73 -4.88 3.84 12.29
C PRO A 73 -4.27 4.74 13.38
N ILE A 74 -2.94 4.93 13.38
CA ILE A 74 -2.25 5.80 14.33
C ILE A 74 -2.69 7.26 14.15
N GLN A 75 -2.77 7.75 12.91
CA GLN A 75 -3.25 9.11 12.64
C GLN A 75 -4.74 9.26 12.96
N ALA A 76 -5.57 8.29 12.59
CA ALA A 76 -7.01 8.34 12.81
C ALA A 76 -7.42 8.16 14.29
N ALA A 77 -6.49 7.75 15.16
CA ALA A 77 -6.72 7.56 16.60
C ALA A 77 -7.21 8.84 17.32
N ILE A 78 -7.05 10.02 16.71
CA ILE A 78 -7.60 11.28 17.22
C ILE A 78 -9.12 11.23 17.40
N PHE A 79 -9.84 10.44 16.60
CA PHE A 79 -11.30 10.26 16.70
C PHE A 79 -11.73 9.28 17.79
N GLY A 80 -10.78 8.60 18.45
CA GLY A 80 -11.01 7.56 19.44
C GLY A 80 -10.86 6.15 18.86
N TRP A 81 -10.66 5.17 19.76
CA TRP A 81 -10.38 3.79 19.33
C TRP A 81 -11.59 3.07 18.68
N LEU A 82 -12.82 3.40 19.09
CA LEU A 82 -14.02 2.68 18.62
C LEU A 82 -14.34 2.94 17.15
N PRO A 83 -14.42 4.19 16.65
CA PRO A 83 -14.68 4.42 15.22
C PRO A 83 -13.55 3.90 14.34
N VAL A 84 -12.30 3.97 14.80
CA VAL A 84 -11.13 3.42 14.09
C VAL A 84 -11.25 1.91 13.98
N LEU A 85 -11.50 1.20 15.09
CA LEU A 85 -11.64 -0.26 15.10
C LEU A 85 -12.82 -0.72 14.22
N LEU A 86 -13.97 -0.05 14.33
CA LEU A 86 -15.13 -0.37 13.51
C LEU A 86 -14.84 -0.21 12.02
N TRP A 87 -14.18 0.87 11.62
CA TRP A 87 -13.84 1.07 10.22
C TRP A 87 -12.81 0.04 9.72
N ILE A 88 -11.80 -0.31 10.50
CA ILE A 88 -10.86 -1.37 10.13
C ILE A 88 -11.58 -2.70 9.92
N LEU A 89 -12.46 -3.11 10.82
CA LEU A 89 -13.14 -4.40 10.75
C LEU A 89 -14.20 -4.43 9.65
N ILE A 90 -15.10 -3.46 9.60
CA ILE A 90 -16.17 -3.40 8.59
C ILE A 90 -15.60 -3.09 7.22
N GLY A 91 -14.75 -2.09 7.11
CA GLY A 91 -14.08 -1.69 5.87
C GLY A 91 -13.20 -2.80 5.33
N GLY A 92 -12.38 -3.41 6.19
CA GLY A 92 -11.49 -4.51 5.81
C GLY A 92 -12.25 -5.71 5.24
N VAL A 93 -13.37 -6.09 5.84
CA VAL A 93 -14.16 -7.24 5.41
C VAL A 93 -15.01 -6.93 4.18
N PHE A 94 -15.89 -5.92 4.27
CA PHE A 94 -16.93 -5.70 3.26
C PHE A 94 -16.51 -4.80 2.11
N PHE A 95 -15.41 -4.09 2.26
CA PHE A 95 -14.87 -3.21 1.23
C PHE A 95 -13.53 -3.75 0.68
N GLY A 96 -12.48 -3.78 1.49
CA GLY A 96 -11.14 -4.13 1.04
C GLY A 96 -11.02 -5.57 0.57
N ALA A 97 -11.37 -6.54 1.41
CA ALA A 97 -11.22 -7.96 1.06
C ALA A 97 -12.12 -8.38 -0.11
N VAL A 98 -13.34 -7.83 -0.19
CA VAL A 98 -14.24 -8.05 -1.33
C VAL A 98 -13.66 -7.47 -2.62
N GLN A 99 -13.12 -6.25 -2.54
CA GLN A 99 -12.48 -5.58 -3.67
C GLN A 99 -11.27 -6.35 -4.20
N ASP A 100 -10.36 -6.75 -3.29
CA ASP A 100 -9.14 -7.46 -3.68
C ASP A 100 -9.46 -8.82 -4.30
N PHE A 101 -10.45 -9.53 -3.73
CA PHE A 101 -10.92 -10.79 -4.29
C PHE A 101 -11.63 -10.60 -5.64
N ALA A 102 -12.47 -9.55 -5.80
CA ALA A 102 -13.11 -9.24 -7.06
C ALA A 102 -12.10 -8.88 -8.15
N SER A 103 -11.08 -8.10 -7.80
CA SER A 103 -10.01 -7.68 -8.73
C SER A 103 -9.17 -8.86 -9.20
N MET A 104 -8.78 -9.75 -8.28
CA MET A 104 -8.07 -10.99 -8.63
C MET A 104 -8.94 -11.91 -9.47
N TYR A 105 -10.19 -12.11 -9.10
CA TYR A 105 -11.15 -12.93 -9.82
C TYR A 105 -11.38 -12.41 -11.25
N ALA A 106 -11.63 -11.09 -11.39
CA ALA A 106 -11.81 -10.48 -12.70
C ALA A 106 -10.55 -10.64 -13.57
N SER A 107 -9.36 -10.48 -12.98
CA SER A 107 -8.09 -10.67 -13.69
C SER A 107 -7.87 -12.11 -14.13
N VAL A 108 -8.02 -13.09 -13.25
CA VAL A 108 -7.85 -14.52 -13.58
C VAL A 108 -8.82 -14.93 -14.69
N LYS A 109 -10.09 -14.48 -14.63
CA LYS A 109 -11.08 -14.76 -15.71
C LYS A 109 -10.82 -14.00 -17.01
N ASN A 110 -9.97 -12.98 -17.00
CA ASN A 110 -9.51 -12.23 -18.16
C ASN A 110 -8.01 -12.48 -18.45
N LYS A 111 -7.56 -13.73 -18.37
CA LYS A 111 -6.21 -14.17 -18.74
C LYS A 111 -5.09 -13.47 -17.95
N GLY A 112 -5.32 -13.16 -16.69
CA GLY A 112 -4.33 -12.45 -15.83
C GLY A 112 -4.11 -10.99 -16.18
N ARG A 113 -5.04 -10.36 -16.93
CA ARG A 113 -4.94 -8.95 -17.33
C ARG A 113 -5.20 -7.98 -16.18
N THR A 114 -4.61 -6.80 -16.25
CA THR A 114 -4.73 -5.74 -15.24
C THR A 114 -6.13 -5.12 -15.19
N ILE A 115 -6.45 -4.41 -14.10
CA ILE A 115 -7.70 -3.62 -14.00
C ILE A 115 -7.81 -2.59 -15.13
N GLY A 116 -6.71 -1.99 -15.57
CA GLY A 116 -6.72 -1.08 -16.72
C GLY A 116 -7.24 -1.73 -18.00
N TYR A 117 -6.82 -2.96 -18.27
CA TYR A 117 -7.34 -3.75 -19.38
C TYR A 117 -8.83 -4.12 -19.21
N ILE A 118 -9.23 -4.49 -17.98
CA ILE A 118 -10.63 -4.78 -17.66
C ILE A 118 -11.50 -3.53 -17.92
N ILE A 119 -11.01 -2.35 -17.57
CA ILE A 119 -11.68 -1.08 -17.88
C ILE A 119 -11.79 -0.89 -19.39
N GLU A 120 -10.73 -1.14 -20.16
CA GLU A 120 -10.77 -1.04 -21.61
C GLU A 120 -11.81 -1.97 -22.23
N GLU A 121 -11.78 -3.25 -21.85
CA GLU A 121 -12.64 -4.30 -22.41
C GLU A 121 -14.12 -4.06 -22.08
N TYR A 122 -14.42 -3.64 -20.85
CA TYR A 122 -15.80 -3.57 -20.37
C TYR A 122 -16.38 -2.15 -20.31
N ILE A 123 -15.55 -1.11 -20.26
CA ILE A 123 -15.97 0.29 -20.19
C ILE A 123 -15.60 1.03 -21.48
N GLY A 124 -14.39 0.83 -22.02
CA GLY A 124 -13.94 1.37 -23.30
C GLY A 124 -12.57 2.06 -23.24
N LYS A 125 -11.98 2.32 -24.42
CA LYS A 125 -10.65 2.90 -24.61
C LYS A 125 -10.47 4.25 -23.87
N LEU A 126 -11.46 5.14 -23.89
CA LEU A 126 -11.39 6.40 -23.17
C LEU A 126 -11.29 6.17 -21.66
N GLY A 127 -12.05 5.20 -21.13
CA GLY A 127 -11.95 4.81 -19.71
C GLY A 127 -10.56 4.35 -19.33
N LYS A 128 -9.89 3.54 -20.16
CA LYS A 128 -8.49 3.11 -19.96
C LYS A 128 -7.55 4.30 -19.90
N LYS A 129 -7.60 5.23 -20.85
CA LYS A 129 -6.71 6.40 -20.87
C LYS A 129 -6.89 7.29 -19.64
N LEU A 130 -8.12 7.58 -19.25
CA LEU A 130 -8.42 8.35 -18.03
C LEU A 130 -7.93 7.61 -16.77
N PHE A 131 -8.10 6.30 -16.71
CA PHE A 131 -7.62 5.48 -15.62
C PHE A 131 -6.09 5.45 -15.55
N LEU A 132 -5.37 5.31 -16.65
CA LEU A 132 -3.90 5.33 -16.69
C LEU A 132 -3.33 6.67 -16.22
N LEU A 133 -3.95 7.78 -16.67
CA LEU A 133 -3.56 9.11 -16.19
C LEU A 133 -3.82 9.26 -14.68
N PHE A 134 -4.96 8.76 -14.19
CA PHE A 134 -5.26 8.73 -12.77
C PHE A 134 -4.23 7.89 -12.00
N CYS A 135 -3.89 6.69 -12.48
CA CYS A 135 -2.88 5.83 -11.86
C CYS A 135 -1.51 6.50 -11.80
N TRP A 136 -1.11 7.22 -12.85
CA TRP A 136 0.14 7.94 -12.86
C TRP A 136 0.19 9.04 -11.80
N LEU A 137 -0.84 9.88 -11.71
CA LEU A 137 -0.95 10.93 -10.68
C LEU A 137 -0.98 10.33 -9.27
N PHE A 138 -1.72 9.22 -9.08
CA PHE A 138 -1.74 8.48 -7.84
C PHE A 138 -0.34 7.97 -7.44
N CYS A 139 0.41 7.38 -8.39
CA CYS A 139 1.76 6.89 -8.12
C CYS A 139 2.71 8.02 -7.69
N ILE A 140 2.58 9.21 -8.26
CA ILE A 140 3.37 10.40 -7.83
C ILE A 140 3.10 10.74 -6.36
N LEU A 141 1.82 10.73 -5.93
CA LEU A 141 1.44 10.98 -4.54
C LEU A 141 1.97 9.90 -3.58
N VAL A 142 1.90 8.62 -3.98
CA VAL A 142 2.44 7.51 -3.17
C VAL A 142 3.94 7.66 -3.00
N VAL A 143 4.67 7.93 -4.09
CA VAL A 143 6.13 8.12 -4.03
C VAL A 143 6.47 9.29 -3.10
N ALA A 144 5.76 10.42 -3.23
CA ALA A 144 5.99 11.58 -2.36
C ALA A 144 5.75 11.27 -0.88
N ALA A 145 4.59 10.67 -0.55
CA ALA A 145 4.22 10.36 0.83
C ALA A 145 5.16 9.34 1.48
N PHE A 146 5.47 8.25 0.77
CA PHE A 146 6.28 7.18 1.34
C PHE A 146 7.77 7.53 1.39
N ALA A 147 8.28 8.33 0.44
CA ALA A 147 9.65 8.83 0.49
C ALA A 147 9.87 9.71 1.74
N ASP A 148 8.89 10.54 2.09
CA ASP A 148 8.98 11.37 3.30
C ASP A 148 8.89 10.54 4.59
N VAL A 149 8.01 9.54 4.64
CA VAL A 149 7.96 8.59 5.77
C VAL A 149 9.29 7.88 5.97
N VAL A 150 9.89 7.37 4.90
CA VAL A 150 11.18 6.67 4.98
C VAL A 150 12.30 7.64 5.39
N ALA A 151 12.35 8.82 4.79
CA ALA A 151 13.33 9.85 5.15
C ALA A 151 13.20 10.26 6.61
N GLY A 152 11.97 10.38 7.13
CA GLY A 152 11.69 10.67 8.55
C GLY A 152 12.19 9.57 9.49
N THR A 153 12.05 8.27 9.12
CA THR A 153 12.57 7.16 9.92
C THR A 153 14.09 7.06 9.88
N PHE A 154 14.73 7.57 8.83
CA PHE A 154 16.20 7.58 8.68
C PHE A 154 16.86 8.85 9.21
N ASN A 155 16.09 9.91 9.47
CA ASN A 155 16.62 11.19 9.91
C ASN A 155 17.36 11.06 11.25
N GLY A 156 18.69 11.17 11.20
CA GLY A 156 19.57 10.99 12.35
C GLY A 156 19.60 12.17 13.33
N PHE A 157 18.81 13.23 13.10
CA PHE A 157 18.80 14.44 13.91
C PHE A 157 17.40 14.82 14.36
N SER A 158 17.30 15.36 15.59
CA SER A 158 16.12 16.09 16.05
C SER A 158 16.53 17.51 16.46
N VAL A 159 15.62 18.45 16.23
CA VAL A 159 15.80 19.86 16.64
C VAL A 159 14.81 20.14 17.76
N SER A 160 15.30 20.49 18.96
CA SER A 160 14.44 20.90 20.07
C SER A 160 13.86 22.29 19.83
N GLU A 161 12.80 22.67 20.56
CA GLU A 161 12.21 24.01 20.50
C GLU A 161 13.23 25.13 20.79
N ALA A 162 14.29 24.82 21.53
CA ALA A 162 15.42 25.73 21.80
C ALA A 162 16.47 25.77 20.68
N GLY A 163 16.22 25.16 19.51
CA GLY A 163 17.14 25.11 18.37
C GLY A 163 18.35 24.16 18.56
N LYS A 164 18.39 23.38 19.63
CA LYS A 164 19.50 22.42 19.88
C LYS A 164 19.33 21.19 19.01
N VAL A 165 20.31 20.90 18.16
CA VAL A 165 20.37 19.69 17.33
C VAL A 165 20.92 18.54 18.15
N THR A 166 20.17 17.43 18.25
CA THR A 166 20.59 16.19 18.91
C THR A 166 20.60 15.04 17.93
N LYS A 167 21.54 14.10 18.14
CA LYS A 167 21.66 12.89 17.32
C LYS A 167 20.71 11.81 17.84
N ILE A 168 19.98 11.16 16.92
CA ILE A 168 19.09 10.03 17.23
C ILE A 168 19.76 8.75 16.74
N ALA A 169 20.44 8.05 17.67
CA ALA A 169 21.20 6.84 17.32
C ALA A 169 20.30 5.72 16.77
N ALA A 170 19.08 5.57 17.26
CA ALA A 170 18.14 4.57 16.78
C ALA A 170 17.79 4.77 15.30
N ASN A 171 17.48 6.00 14.87
CA ASN A 171 17.21 6.31 13.46
C ASN A 171 18.46 6.12 12.59
N GLY A 172 19.63 6.51 13.09
CA GLY A 172 20.91 6.27 12.43
C GLY A 172 21.19 4.78 12.22
N ALA A 173 20.86 3.95 13.22
CA ALA A 173 20.98 2.50 13.13
C ALA A 173 20.05 1.92 12.06
N VAL A 174 18.79 2.35 12.02
CA VAL A 174 17.82 1.95 11.00
C VAL A 174 18.29 2.35 9.60
N ALA A 175 18.80 3.57 9.45
CA ALA A 175 19.34 4.07 8.19
C ALA A 175 20.52 3.24 7.68
N THR A 176 21.52 3.00 8.55
CA THR A 176 22.68 2.17 8.21
C THR A 176 22.27 0.76 7.84
N THR A 177 21.42 0.12 8.67
CA THR A 177 20.92 -1.23 8.40
C THR A 177 20.21 -1.29 7.06
N SER A 178 19.34 -0.31 6.75
CA SER A 178 18.60 -0.27 5.48
C SER A 178 19.52 -0.11 4.27
N MET A 179 20.56 0.71 4.36
CA MET A 179 21.55 0.86 3.27
C MET A 179 22.35 -0.42 3.06
N ILE A 180 22.81 -1.06 4.12
CA ILE A 180 23.50 -2.36 4.04
C ILE A 180 22.56 -3.41 3.45
N PHE A 181 21.32 -3.45 3.89
CA PHE A 181 20.30 -4.38 3.43
C PHE A 181 20.01 -4.29 1.92
N ILE A 182 20.04 -3.07 1.34
CA ILE A 182 19.94 -2.89 -0.11
C ILE A 182 21.16 -3.53 -0.83
N LEU A 183 22.37 -3.32 -0.32
CA LEU A 183 23.58 -3.90 -0.88
C LEU A 183 23.59 -5.44 -0.76
N GLU A 184 23.17 -5.95 0.40
CA GLU A 184 23.03 -7.39 0.66
C GLU A 184 21.97 -8.02 -0.25
N ALA A 185 20.87 -7.32 -0.54
CA ALA A 185 19.86 -7.79 -1.48
C ALA A 185 20.41 -7.99 -2.87
N VAL A 186 21.26 -7.07 -3.37
CA VAL A 186 21.94 -7.23 -4.66
C VAL A 186 22.90 -8.43 -4.63
N GLY A 187 23.70 -8.55 -3.56
CA GLY A 187 24.62 -9.69 -3.37
C GLY A 187 23.87 -11.03 -3.30
N LEU A 188 22.77 -11.08 -2.54
CA LEU A 188 21.90 -12.26 -2.45
C LEU A 188 21.25 -12.58 -3.79
N GLY A 189 20.84 -11.57 -4.56
CA GLY A 189 20.29 -11.78 -5.90
C GLY A 189 21.27 -12.46 -6.85
N MET A 190 22.52 -12.00 -6.83
CA MET A 190 23.60 -12.66 -7.57
C MET A 190 23.84 -14.08 -7.04
N PHE A 191 23.92 -14.26 -5.72
CA PHE A 191 24.08 -15.57 -5.10
C PHE A 191 22.97 -16.55 -5.53
N LEU A 192 21.68 -16.16 -5.39
CA LEU A 192 20.55 -17.00 -5.76
C LEU A 192 20.51 -17.33 -7.25
N LYS A 193 20.96 -16.42 -8.12
CA LYS A 193 20.98 -16.61 -9.57
C LYS A 193 22.07 -17.59 -10.02
N TYR A 194 23.25 -17.52 -9.42
CA TYR A 194 24.43 -18.28 -9.87
C TYR A 194 24.66 -19.56 -9.04
N THR A 195 24.01 -19.72 -7.87
CA THR A 195 24.14 -20.93 -7.05
C THR A 195 22.81 -21.70 -7.02
N LYS A 196 22.90 -23.01 -7.15
CA LYS A 196 21.74 -23.92 -7.09
C LYS A 196 21.64 -24.63 -5.73
N PHE A 197 21.81 -23.89 -4.65
CA PHE A 197 21.71 -24.45 -3.30
C PHE A 197 20.27 -24.78 -2.91
N ASN A 198 20.12 -25.66 -1.91
CA ASN A 198 18.83 -25.98 -1.32
C ASN A 198 18.21 -24.72 -0.66
N LYS A 199 16.87 -24.64 -0.68
CA LYS A 199 16.12 -23.55 -0.07
C LYS A 199 16.52 -23.26 1.39
N TRP A 200 16.87 -24.30 2.16
CA TRP A 200 17.32 -24.14 3.55
C TRP A 200 18.65 -23.39 3.68
N ILE A 201 19.58 -23.64 2.76
CA ILE A 201 20.86 -22.90 2.70
C ILE A 201 20.59 -21.45 2.32
N ASN A 202 19.75 -21.22 1.32
CA ASN A 202 19.37 -19.85 0.91
C ASN A 202 18.71 -19.08 2.06
N THR A 203 17.83 -19.73 2.82
CA THR A 203 17.20 -19.17 4.02
C THR A 203 18.23 -18.85 5.10
N ALA A 204 19.16 -19.78 5.38
CA ALA A 204 20.20 -19.57 6.37
C ALA A 204 21.12 -18.38 5.98
N VAL A 205 21.53 -18.28 4.72
CA VAL A 205 22.31 -17.16 4.20
C VAL A 205 21.54 -15.84 4.37
N ALA A 206 20.26 -15.82 3.99
CA ALA A 206 19.41 -14.63 4.14
C ALA A 206 19.29 -14.17 5.60
N ILE A 207 19.10 -15.09 6.55
CA ILE A 207 19.04 -14.78 7.99
C ILE A 207 20.38 -14.26 8.50
N VAL A 208 21.50 -14.87 8.12
CA VAL A 208 22.84 -14.42 8.52
C VAL A 208 23.12 -13.01 8.01
N LEU A 209 22.81 -12.72 6.74
CA LEU A 209 22.93 -11.38 6.17
C LEU A 209 22.08 -10.37 6.96
N LEU A 210 20.82 -10.67 7.17
CA LEU A 210 19.91 -9.81 7.94
C LEU A 210 20.45 -9.49 9.35
N VAL A 211 20.93 -10.51 10.08
CA VAL A 211 21.51 -10.34 11.42
C VAL A 211 22.79 -9.50 11.35
N ALA A 212 23.63 -9.72 10.34
CA ALA A 212 24.86 -8.95 10.12
C ALA A 212 24.54 -7.47 9.83
N ALA A 213 23.57 -7.18 8.95
CA ALA A 213 23.15 -5.81 8.66
C ALA A 213 22.67 -5.08 9.92
N ILE A 214 21.87 -5.75 10.75
CA ILE A 214 21.35 -5.18 12.00
C ILE A 214 22.50 -4.92 12.99
N ALA A 215 23.39 -5.89 13.17
CA ALA A 215 24.54 -5.73 14.08
C ALA A 215 25.44 -4.56 13.65
N LEU A 216 25.72 -4.45 12.35
CA LEU A 216 26.50 -3.33 11.80
C LEU A 216 25.78 -1.99 11.98
N GLY A 217 24.48 -1.95 11.72
CA GLY A 217 23.68 -0.73 11.89
C GLY A 217 23.64 -0.24 13.34
N LEU A 218 23.51 -1.14 14.29
CA LEU A 218 23.54 -0.80 15.73
C LEU A 218 24.91 -0.29 16.18
N HIS A 219 26.01 -0.80 15.62
CA HIS A 219 27.36 -0.37 15.97
C HIS A 219 27.83 0.88 15.24
N PHE A 220 27.36 1.11 14.03
CA PHE A 220 27.78 2.21 13.16
C PHE A 220 26.59 3.03 12.66
N PRO A 221 25.85 3.73 13.55
CA PRO A 221 24.69 4.52 13.16
C PRO A 221 25.12 5.70 12.28
N MET A 222 24.44 5.87 11.13
CA MET A 222 24.64 6.95 10.18
C MET A 222 23.78 8.16 10.55
N TYR A 223 24.41 9.34 10.58
CA TYR A 223 23.71 10.59 10.90
C TYR A 223 23.64 11.48 9.66
N VAL A 224 22.52 11.45 8.99
CA VAL A 224 22.21 12.25 7.79
C VAL A 224 20.89 12.98 8.03
N GLY A 225 20.79 14.21 7.56
CA GLY A 225 19.58 15.03 7.72
C GLY A 225 18.48 14.69 6.73
N LEU A 226 17.27 15.17 7.00
CA LEU A 226 16.05 14.86 6.25
C LEU A 226 16.16 15.18 4.75
N ASP A 227 16.65 16.37 4.39
CA ASP A 227 16.77 16.79 2.99
C ASP A 227 17.75 15.93 2.19
N ALA A 228 18.86 15.53 2.81
CA ALA A 228 19.82 14.64 2.17
C ALA A 228 19.22 13.24 1.99
N TRP A 229 18.42 12.76 2.97
CA TRP A 229 17.69 11.49 2.82
C TRP A 229 16.67 11.55 1.70
N HIS A 230 15.94 12.63 1.52
CA HIS A 230 15.05 12.79 0.36
C HIS A 230 15.83 12.56 -0.93
N LEU A 231 16.98 13.24 -1.11
CA LEU A 231 17.77 13.09 -2.33
C LEU A 231 18.29 11.65 -2.52
N ILE A 232 18.84 11.03 -1.47
CA ILE A 232 19.36 9.66 -1.50
C ILE A 232 18.25 8.66 -1.89
N ILE A 233 17.08 8.79 -1.28
CA ILE A 233 15.92 7.92 -1.56
C ILE A 233 15.46 8.09 -3.00
N PHE A 234 15.36 9.31 -3.53
CA PHE A 234 14.95 9.54 -4.92
C PHE A 234 15.95 9.01 -5.93
N VAL A 235 17.26 9.14 -5.67
CA VAL A 235 18.30 8.51 -6.49
C VAL A 235 18.21 6.98 -6.43
N TYR A 236 17.96 6.42 -5.24
CA TYR A 236 17.73 4.99 -5.08
C TYR A 236 16.52 4.52 -5.88
N ILE A 237 15.36 5.19 -5.77
CA ILE A 237 14.13 4.82 -6.51
C ILE A 237 14.35 4.92 -8.02
N LEU A 238 15.09 5.92 -8.50
CA LEU A 238 15.45 6.04 -9.91
C LEU A 238 16.18 4.79 -10.41
N ILE A 239 17.19 4.35 -9.67
CA ILE A 239 17.96 3.14 -9.99
C ILE A 239 17.07 1.90 -9.90
N ALA A 240 16.32 1.74 -8.81
CA ALA A 240 15.45 0.60 -8.56
C ALA A 240 14.32 0.47 -9.60
N SER A 241 13.76 1.60 -10.06
CA SER A 241 12.68 1.61 -11.06
C SER A 241 13.13 1.10 -12.43
N VAL A 242 14.41 1.26 -12.81
CA VAL A 242 14.94 0.85 -14.12
C VAL A 242 15.75 -0.45 -14.06
N ALA A 243 16.18 -0.86 -12.86
CA ALA A 243 16.97 -2.08 -12.65
C ALA A 243 16.16 -3.35 -12.95
N PRO A 244 16.79 -4.46 -13.35
CA PRO A 244 16.10 -5.75 -13.50
C PRO A 244 15.51 -6.23 -12.15
N VAL A 245 14.31 -6.80 -12.21
CA VAL A 245 13.57 -7.26 -11.00
C VAL A 245 14.36 -8.30 -10.20
N TRP A 246 15.03 -9.23 -10.87
CA TRP A 246 15.82 -10.29 -10.26
C TRP A 246 17.06 -9.78 -9.50
N ALA A 247 17.58 -8.59 -9.87
CA ALA A 247 18.81 -8.08 -9.29
C ALA A 247 18.60 -7.39 -7.94
N LEU A 248 17.47 -6.76 -7.73
CA LEU A 248 17.22 -5.96 -6.53
C LEU A 248 15.89 -6.31 -5.86
N LEU A 249 14.76 -6.29 -6.58
CA LEU A 249 13.44 -6.43 -5.97
C LEU A 249 13.21 -7.82 -5.36
N GLN A 250 13.37 -8.88 -6.17
CA GLN A 250 13.12 -10.25 -5.69
C GLN A 250 13.95 -10.64 -4.47
N PRO A 251 15.30 -10.42 -4.45
CA PRO A 251 16.10 -10.78 -3.28
C PRO A 251 15.76 -9.94 -2.06
N ARG A 252 15.45 -8.65 -2.25
CA ARG A 252 15.05 -7.77 -1.16
C ARG A 252 13.71 -8.18 -0.57
N ASP A 253 12.73 -8.49 -1.42
CA ASP A 253 11.41 -8.94 -0.95
C ASP A 253 11.51 -10.29 -0.23
N TYR A 254 12.43 -11.16 -0.65
CA TYR A 254 12.75 -12.39 0.05
C TYR A 254 13.28 -12.14 1.47
N LEU A 255 14.24 -11.21 1.63
CA LEU A 255 14.72 -10.78 2.95
C LEU A 255 13.62 -10.12 3.78
N ASN A 256 12.83 -9.23 3.16
CA ASN A 256 11.73 -8.53 3.82
C ASN A 256 10.66 -9.48 4.37
N SER A 257 10.43 -10.62 3.74
CA SER A 257 9.46 -11.60 4.20
C SER A 257 9.76 -12.11 5.62
N TYR A 258 11.03 -12.25 5.99
CA TYR A 258 11.44 -12.62 7.36
C TYR A 258 11.19 -11.50 8.36
N LEU A 259 11.48 -10.25 7.97
CA LEU A 259 11.16 -9.08 8.80
C LEU A 259 9.66 -8.95 9.05
N LEU A 260 8.85 -9.21 8.02
CA LEU A 260 7.39 -9.17 8.11
C LEU A 260 6.85 -10.21 9.10
N ILE A 261 7.31 -11.45 8.97
CA ILE A 261 6.91 -12.54 9.87
C ILE A 261 7.32 -12.17 11.31
N PHE A 262 8.56 -11.71 11.50
CA PHE A 262 9.04 -11.30 12.82
C PHE A 262 8.19 -10.15 13.39
N MET A 263 7.90 -9.13 12.60
CA MET A 263 7.11 -7.97 13.02
C MET A 263 5.70 -8.39 13.47
N ILE A 264 5.00 -9.20 12.67
CA ILE A 264 3.61 -9.59 12.96
C ILE A 264 3.56 -10.56 14.14
N VAL A 265 4.37 -11.61 14.12
CA VAL A 265 4.40 -12.61 15.19
C VAL A 265 4.86 -11.95 16.50
N GLY A 266 5.92 -11.13 16.44
CA GLY A 266 6.38 -10.38 17.59
C GLY A 266 5.33 -9.42 18.15
N ALA A 267 4.63 -8.69 17.29
CA ALA A 267 3.58 -7.77 17.70
C ALA A 267 2.39 -8.51 18.33
N VAL A 268 1.95 -9.62 17.75
CA VAL A 268 0.88 -10.46 18.33
C VAL A 268 1.29 -11.00 19.69
N ILE A 269 2.46 -11.62 19.80
CA ILE A 269 3.00 -12.11 21.09
C ILE A 269 3.09 -10.96 22.09
N GLY A 270 3.62 -9.81 21.67
CA GLY A 270 3.76 -8.64 22.52
C GLY A 270 2.44 -8.16 23.09
N VAL A 271 1.37 -8.11 22.30
CA VAL A 271 0.03 -7.72 22.78
C VAL A 271 -0.50 -8.72 23.81
N PHE A 272 -0.35 -10.03 23.58
CA PHE A 272 -0.84 -11.05 24.50
C PHE A 272 -0.03 -11.09 25.82
N VAL A 273 1.27 -10.87 25.77
CA VAL A 273 2.13 -10.91 26.96
C VAL A 273 2.01 -9.62 27.78
N ALA A 274 2.08 -8.46 27.13
CA ALA A 274 2.04 -7.17 27.82
C ALA A 274 0.62 -6.77 28.25
N ASN A 275 -0.42 -7.27 27.58
CA ASN A 275 -1.82 -6.89 27.79
C ASN A 275 -2.01 -5.36 27.94
N PRO A 276 -1.59 -4.56 26.96
CA PRO A 276 -1.60 -3.11 27.10
C PRO A 276 -3.01 -2.57 27.35
N SER A 277 -3.11 -1.62 28.28
CA SER A 277 -4.35 -0.86 28.51
C SER A 277 -4.58 0.14 27.37
N CYS A 278 -5.84 0.36 27.00
CA CYS A 278 -6.19 1.40 26.05
C CYS A 278 -6.37 2.73 26.77
N ASN A 279 -5.48 3.69 26.53
CA ASN A 279 -5.50 5.03 27.11
C ASN A 279 -6.27 6.04 26.22
N LEU A 280 -6.73 5.62 25.04
CA LEU A 280 -7.58 6.44 24.16
C LEU A 280 -9.04 6.43 24.64
N GLN A 281 -9.74 7.53 24.41
CA GLN A 281 -11.20 7.59 24.56
C GLN A 281 -11.87 6.66 23.55
N ALA A 282 -13.05 6.12 23.92
CA ALA A 282 -13.81 5.29 22.99
C ALA A 282 -14.25 6.11 21.76
N PHE A 283 -14.71 7.32 21.98
CA PHE A 283 -15.09 8.29 20.96
C PHE A 283 -14.69 9.69 21.45
N THR A 284 -14.02 10.47 20.63
CA THR A 284 -13.57 11.81 20.98
C THR A 284 -14.61 12.84 20.54
N SER A 285 -14.79 13.03 19.23
CA SER A 285 -15.73 13.98 18.64
C SER A 285 -15.89 13.70 17.14
N PHE A 286 -16.96 14.21 16.53
CA PHE A 286 -17.12 14.24 15.08
C PHE A 286 -16.21 15.28 14.40
N ASN A 287 -15.70 16.25 15.17
CA ASN A 287 -14.76 17.25 14.69
C ASN A 287 -13.66 17.41 15.75
N VAL A 288 -12.43 17.09 15.40
CA VAL A 288 -11.24 17.23 16.24
C VAL A 288 -10.27 18.16 15.53
N ASP A 289 -9.99 19.31 16.13
CA ASP A 289 -9.07 20.33 15.59
C ASP A 289 -9.35 20.70 14.11
N GLY A 290 -10.63 20.83 13.76
CA GLY A 290 -11.07 21.15 12.39
C GLY A 290 -11.07 19.95 11.42
N GLN A 291 -10.68 18.78 11.87
CA GLN A 291 -10.78 17.53 11.10
C GLN A 291 -12.11 16.85 11.36
N TYR A 292 -12.95 16.77 10.34
CA TYR A 292 -14.24 16.08 10.44
C TYR A 292 -14.05 14.57 10.29
N MET A 293 -14.65 13.79 11.18
CA MET A 293 -14.56 12.33 11.15
C MET A 293 -15.02 11.77 9.79
N PHE A 294 -16.13 12.27 9.23
CA PHE A 294 -16.48 12.04 7.84
C PHE A 294 -16.02 13.25 7.00
N PRO A 295 -15.19 13.06 6.00
CA PRO A 295 -14.65 11.80 5.43
C PRO A 295 -13.27 11.40 5.98
N ILE A 296 -12.63 12.18 6.85
CA ILE A 296 -11.19 12.07 7.17
C ILE A 296 -10.82 10.71 7.76
N LEU A 297 -11.60 10.18 8.72
CA LEU A 297 -11.36 8.85 9.28
C LEU A 297 -11.20 7.80 8.17
N PHE A 298 -12.11 7.84 7.20
CA PHE A 298 -12.21 6.83 6.14
C PHE A 298 -11.06 6.92 5.15
N VAL A 299 -10.62 8.12 4.78
CA VAL A 299 -9.48 8.29 3.86
C VAL A 299 -8.13 8.12 4.54
N THR A 300 -8.04 8.39 5.83
CA THR A 300 -6.80 8.24 6.60
C THR A 300 -6.47 6.76 6.81
N ILE A 301 -7.47 5.91 7.13
CA ILE A 301 -7.29 4.47 7.22
C ILE A 301 -7.54 3.84 5.84
N ALA A 302 -6.70 4.15 4.88
CA ALA A 302 -6.83 3.60 3.54
C ALA A 302 -6.43 2.10 3.52
N CYS A 303 -5.15 1.80 3.54
CA CYS A 303 -4.65 0.43 3.34
C CYS A 303 -5.07 -0.57 4.42
N GLY A 304 -5.40 -0.11 5.63
CA GLY A 304 -5.88 -0.98 6.72
C GLY A 304 -7.35 -1.42 6.58
N ALA A 305 -8.13 -0.73 5.74
CA ALA A 305 -9.55 -1.01 5.54
C ALA A 305 -9.90 -1.25 4.07
N VAL A 306 -9.49 -0.36 3.16
CA VAL A 306 -9.72 -0.49 1.72
C VAL A 306 -8.67 0.29 0.93
N SER A 307 -8.11 -0.31 -0.12
CA SER A 307 -7.03 0.32 -0.90
C SER A 307 -7.11 -0.04 -2.38
N GLY A 308 -7.12 1.00 -3.22
CA GLY A 308 -7.08 0.81 -4.66
C GLY A 308 -5.76 0.20 -5.15
N PHE A 309 -4.65 0.49 -4.47
CA PHE A 309 -3.35 -0.09 -4.81
C PHE A 309 -3.36 -1.63 -4.71
N HIS A 310 -4.05 -2.19 -3.73
CA HIS A 310 -4.18 -3.65 -3.58
C HIS A 310 -4.82 -4.29 -4.81
N SER A 311 -5.80 -3.63 -5.43
CA SER A 311 -6.43 -4.10 -6.67
C SER A 311 -5.45 -4.16 -7.84
N LEU A 312 -4.52 -3.19 -7.93
CA LEU A 312 -3.48 -3.20 -8.96
C LEU A 312 -2.52 -4.38 -8.78
N VAL A 313 -2.13 -4.68 -7.55
CA VAL A 313 -1.27 -5.84 -7.24
C VAL A 313 -2.02 -7.16 -7.46
N SER A 314 -3.25 -7.27 -6.95
CA SER A 314 -4.10 -8.46 -7.12
C SER A 314 -4.30 -8.81 -8.58
N SER A 315 -4.55 -7.81 -9.45
CA SER A 315 -4.82 -8.02 -10.88
C SER A 315 -3.58 -8.00 -11.76
N GLY A 316 -2.52 -7.28 -11.36
CA GLY A 316 -1.34 -7.05 -12.21
C GLY A 316 -0.25 -8.10 -12.07
N THR A 317 -0.11 -8.69 -10.88
CA THR A 317 1.00 -9.60 -10.57
C THR A 317 0.53 -10.91 -9.94
N ALA A 318 -0.20 -10.88 -8.84
CA ALA A 318 -0.60 -12.09 -8.11
C ALA A 318 -1.49 -13.01 -8.94
N SER A 319 -2.42 -12.48 -9.72
CA SER A 319 -3.33 -13.24 -10.60
C SER A 319 -2.60 -14.08 -11.65
N LYS A 320 -1.43 -13.64 -12.11
CA LYS A 320 -0.60 -14.33 -13.10
C LYS A 320 0.17 -15.53 -12.53
N GLN A 321 0.17 -15.69 -11.20
CA GLN A 321 0.92 -16.72 -10.49
C GLN A 321 0.03 -17.76 -9.81
N ILE A 322 -1.29 -17.59 -9.85
CA ILE A 322 -2.27 -18.47 -9.20
C ILE A 322 -2.31 -19.85 -9.91
N LYS A 323 -1.91 -20.91 -9.22
CA LYS A 323 -1.96 -22.30 -9.72
C LYS A 323 -3.38 -22.87 -9.82
N ASN A 324 -4.27 -22.46 -8.92
CA ASN A 324 -5.64 -22.98 -8.84
C ASN A 324 -6.58 -21.86 -8.41
N GLU A 325 -7.76 -21.80 -9.02
CA GLU A 325 -8.73 -20.76 -8.69
C GLU A 325 -9.13 -20.73 -7.21
N LYS A 326 -9.12 -21.86 -6.50
CA LYS A 326 -9.35 -21.89 -5.04
C LYS A 326 -8.35 -21.05 -4.26
N ASN A 327 -7.15 -20.89 -4.79
CA ASN A 327 -6.07 -20.15 -4.12
C ASN A 327 -6.28 -18.62 -4.19
N MET A 328 -7.20 -18.14 -5.02
CA MET A 328 -7.54 -16.72 -5.06
C MET A 328 -8.08 -16.21 -3.73
N LEU A 329 -8.88 -17.04 -3.02
CA LEU A 329 -9.46 -16.62 -1.74
C LEU A 329 -8.39 -16.34 -0.66
N PRO A 330 -7.49 -17.27 -0.32
CA PRO A 330 -6.45 -16.96 0.65
C PRO A 330 -5.50 -15.85 0.20
N VAL A 331 -5.13 -15.81 -1.09
CA VAL A 331 -4.14 -14.86 -1.61
C VAL A 331 -4.67 -13.42 -1.64
N SER A 332 -5.93 -13.18 -1.96
CA SER A 332 -6.48 -11.81 -2.02
C SER A 332 -7.30 -11.46 -0.78
N PHE A 333 -8.43 -12.15 -0.58
CA PHE A 333 -9.31 -11.90 0.57
C PHE A 333 -8.58 -12.12 1.90
N GLY A 334 -7.87 -13.25 2.04
CA GLY A 334 -7.10 -13.59 3.23
C GLY A 334 -5.98 -12.59 3.52
N ALA A 335 -5.20 -12.21 2.51
CA ALA A 335 -4.12 -11.25 2.67
C ALA A 335 -4.64 -9.87 3.10
N MET A 336 -5.79 -9.41 2.59
CA MET A 336 -6.39 -8.14 3.03
C MET A 336 -6.84 -8.20 4.49
N LEU A 337 -7.43 -9.33 4.94
CA LEU A 337 -7.79 -9.49 6.35
C LEU A 337 -6.57 -9.49 7.27
N MET A 338 -5.45 -10.04 6.83
CA MET A 338 -4.18 -9.94 7.57
C MET A 338 -3.66 -8.49 7.62
N GLY A 339 -3.85 -7.71 6.54
CA GLY A 339 -3.57 -6.28 6.54
C GLY A 339 -4.44 -5.51 7.53
N SER A 340 -5.73 -5.86 7.62
CA SER A 340 -6.64 -5.29 8.63
C SER A 340 -6.24 -5.71 10.05
N MET A 341 -5.74 -6.92 10.26
CA MET A 341 -5.19 -7.35 11.56
C MET A 341 -3.98 -6.49 11.96
N LEU A 342 -3.07 -6.22 11.02
CA LEU A 342 -1.94 -5.33 11.27
C LEU A 342 -2.42 -3.91 11.63
N ALA A 343 -3.48 -3.41 11.00
CA ALA A 343 -4.08 -2.13 11.33
C ALA A 343 -4.68 -2.10 12.76
N VAL A 344 -5.29 -3.19 13.21
CA VAL A 344 -5.75 -3.32 14.61
C VAL A 344 -4.56 -3.33 15.58
N ILE A 345 -3.47 -4.01 15.24
CA ILE A 345 -2.25 -3.99 16.07
C ILE A 345 -1.69 -2.56 16.17
N ALA A 346 -1.70 -1.81 15.06
CA ALA A 346 -1.26 -0.41 15.04
C ALA A 346 -2.17 0.49 15.91
N LEU A 347 -3.48 0.24 15.91
CA LEU A 347 -4.41 0.91 16.81
C LEU A 347 -4.10 0.58 18.30
N ILE A 348 -3.87 -0.69 18.62
CA ILE A 348 -3.49 -1.11 19.98
C ILE A 348 -2.17 -0.45 20.39
N ALA A 349 -1.21 -0.37 19.49
CA ALA A 349 0.08 0.27 19.72
C ALA A 349 -0.07 1.74 20.11
N VAL A 350 -0.78 2.55 19.33
CA VAL A 350 -0.99 3.96 19.67
C VAL A 350 -1.87 4.13 20.91
N ALA A 351 -2.84 3.25 21.11
CA ALA A 351 -3.73 3.28 22.26
C ALA A 351 -3.03 2.94 23.60
N SER A 352 -1.88 2.31 23.56
CA SER A 352 -1.10 1.97 24.75
C SER A 352 -0.40 3.18 25.38
N PHE A 353 -0.13 4.24 24.61
CA PHE A 353 0.47 5.47 25.13
C PHE A 353 -0.57 6.38 25.79
N ALA A 354 -0.19 7.00 26.90
CA ALA A 354 -0.92 8.11 27.45
C ALA A 354 -0.78 9.35 26.54
N LYS A 355 -1.67 10.33 26.72
CA LYS A 355 -1.64 11.58 25.91
C LYS A 355 -0.30 12.30 26.08
N GLY A 356 0.41 12.51 24.96
CA GLY A 356 1.72 13.16 24.93
C GLY A 356 2.92 12.27 25.29
N GLU A 357 2.69 11.04 25.76
CA GLU A 357 3.78 10.14 26.20
C GLU A 357 4.69 9.74 25.04
N ALA A 358 4.13 9.41 23.88
CA ALA A 358 4.92 9.06 22.69
C ALA A 358 5.86 10.22 22.28
N ALA A 359 5.36 11.46 22.29
CA ALA A 359 6.16 12.65 22.00
C ALA A 359 7.25 12.88 23.07
N ALA A 360 6.94 12.66 24.35
CA ALA A 360 7.90 12.76 25.44
C ALA A 360 9.02 11.73 25.32
N GLN A 361 8.75 10.56 24.73
CA GLN A 361 9.75 9.54 24.40
C GLN A 361 10.50 9.85 23.07
N GLY A 362 10.24 10.97 22.42
CA GLY A 362 10.88 11.35 21.15
C GLY A 362 10.36 10.59 19.93
N LEU A 363 9.20 9.93 20.03
CA LEU A 363 8.55 9.21 18.95
C LEU A 363 7.71 10.20 18.13
N THR A 364 8.27 10.68 17.03
CA THR A 364 7.67 11.78 16.22
C THR A 364 6.94 11.31 14.99
N THR A 365 7.24 10.09 14.51
CA THR A 365 6.61 9.51 13.32
C THR A 365 5.76 8.29 13.67
N GLN A 366 4.74 7.98 12.88
CA GLN A 366 3.87 6.83 13.08
C GLN A 366 4.62 5.49 13.13
N PRO A 367 5.61 5.23 12.24
CA PRO A 367 6.48 4.06 12.37
C PRO A 367 7.21 3.97 13.71
N GLN A 368 7.71 5.10 14.23
CA GLN A 368 8.39 5.13 15.52
C GLN A 368 7.43 4.85 16.69
N ILE A 369 6.20 5.42 16.65
CA ILE A 369 5.16 5.14 17.64
C ILE A 369 4.83 3.65 17.66
N PHE A 370 4.63 3.06 16.47
CA PHE A 370 4.39 1.62 16.35
C PHE A 370 5.55 0.79 16.90
N ALA A 371 6.78 1.09 16.47
CA ALA A 371 7.97 0.38 16.90
C ALA A 371 8.23 0.53 18.41
N GLY A 372 8.03 1.72 18.95
CA GLY A 372 8.16 1.98 20.39
C GLY A 372 7.17 1.18 21.23
N ALA A 373 5.91 1.13 20.80
CA ALA A 373 4.88 0.33 21.47
C ALA A 373 5.24 -1.17 21.47
N ILE A 374 5.58 -1.73 20.30
CA ILE A 374 5.94 -3.15 20.21
C ILE A 374 7.22 -3.45 21.00
N ALA A 375 8.19 -2.55 21.02
CA ALA A 375 9.38 -2.68 21.85
C ALA A 375 9.04 -2.68 23.34
N ASN A 376 8.14 -1.81 23.78
CA ASN A 376 7.62 -1.82 25.16
C ASN A 376 6.92 -3.13 25.51
N PHE A 377 6.09 -3.68 24.60
CA PHE A 377 5.38 -4.93 24.83
C PHE A 377 6.33 -6.13 24.94
N LEU A 378 7.33 -6.23 24.07
CA LEU A 378 8.27 -7.34 24.05
C LEU A 378 9.36 -7.21 25.13
N SER A 379 9.59 -6.02 25.69
CA SER A 379 10.50 -5.85 26.84
C SER A 379 10.02 -6.59 28.08
N VAL A 380 8.72 -6.84 28.21
CA VAL A 380 8.12 -7.63 29.32
C VAL A 380 8.67 -9.06 29.37
N ILE A 381 9.03 -9.62 28.21
CA ILE A 381 9.66 -10.96 28.13
C ILE A 381 11.20 -10.89 28.08
N GLY A 382 11.78 -9.73 28.40
CA GLY A 382 13.22 -9.56 28.52
C GLY A 382 13.96 -9.25 27.22
N LEU A 383 13.25 -8.96 26.11
CA LEU A 383 13.93 -8.54 24.89
C LEU A 383 14.43 -7.09 25.01
N PRO A 384 15.67 -6.78 24.56
CA PRO A 384 16.21 -5.42 24.62
C PRO A 384 15.37 -4.44 23.78
N HIS A 385 14.87 -3.37 24.41
CA HIS A 385 14.02 -2.37 23.77
C HIS A 385 14.65 -1.80 22.48
N SER A 386 15.93 -1.41 22.53
CA SER A 386 16.64 -0.84 21.38
C SER A 386 16.72 -1.78 20.19
N LEU A 387 16.92 -3.08 20.43
CA LEU A 387 16.95 -4.09 19.38
C LEU A 387 15.58 -4.24 18.71
N VAL A 388 14.52 -4.40 19.53
CA VAL A 388 13.16 -4.54 19.01
C VAL A 388 12.71 -3.29 18.27
N PHE A 389 12.97 -2.11 18.83
CA PHE A 389 12.65 -0.83 18.19
C PHE A 389 13.32 -0.72 16.80
N THR A 390 14.61 -1.02 16.71
CA THR A 390 15.35 -0.97 15.45
C THR A 390 14.81 -1.98 14.45
N LEU A 391 14.52 -3.22 14.86
CA LEU A 391 13.97 -4.27 14.01
C LEU A 391 12.59 -3.90 13.43
N ILE A 392 11.69 -3.39 14.27
CA ILE A 392 10.34 -3.01 13.83
C ILE A 392 10.40 -1.79 12.90
N ASN A 393 11.19 -0.76 13.22
CA ASN A 393 11.38 0.39 12.33
C ASN A 393 12.02 -0.02 11.00
N LEU A 394 13.01 -0.92 11.03
CA LEU A 394 13.61 -1.48 9.82
C LEU A 394 12.55 -2.18 8.97
N ALA A 395 11.71 -3.02 9.59
CA ALA A 395 10.65 -3.72 8.88
C ALA A 395 9.69 -2.73 8.20
N VAL A 396 9.18 -1.73 8.91
CA VAL A 396 8.26 -0.72 8.36
C VAL A 396 8.92 0.07 7.23
N SER A 397 10.18 0.50 7.42
CA SER A 397 10.94 1.25 6.41
C SER A 397 11.23 0.41 5.16
N ALA A 398 11.59 -0.86 5.34
CA ALA A 398 11.86 -1.79 4.26
C ALA A 398 10.60 -2.04 3.41
N PHE A 399 9.41 -2.15 4.03
CA PHE A 399 8.15 -2.25 3.31
C PHE A 399 7.76 -0.97 2.58
N ALA A 400 7.99 0.18 3.19
CA ALA A 400 7.77 1.46 2.53
C ALA A 400 8.68 1.60 1.29
N LEU A 401 9.95 1.21 1.37
CA LEU A 401 10.87 1.19 0.24
C LEU A 401 10.43 0.20 -0.85
N THR A 402 9.98 -1.01 -0.50
CA THR A 402 9.44 -1.99 -1.45
C THR A 402 8.23 -1.44 -2.20
N SER A 403 7.33 -0.76 -1.47
CA SER A 403 6.18 -0.10 -2.07
C SER A 403 6.60 1.02 -3.02
N LEU A 404 7.60 1.83 -2.65
CA LEU A 404 8.15 2.89 -3.49
C LEU A 404 8.66 2.38 -4.84
N ASP A 405 9.43 1.30 -4.83
CA ASP A 405 9.98 0.73 -6.06
C ASP A 405 8.88 0.20 -6.98
N SER A 406 7.92 -0.52 -6.40
CA SER A 406 6.79 -1.08 -7.14
C SER A 406 5.91 0.03 -7.73
N VAL A 407 5.60 1.06 -6.94
CA VAL A 407 4.77 2.19 -7.37
C VAL A 407 5.48 3.04 -8.41
N ALA A 408 6.78 3.29 -8.29
CA ALA A 408 7.54 4.03 -9.29
C ALA A 408 7.53 3.31 -10.66
N ARG A 409 7.60 1.96 -10.65
CA ARG A 409 7.45 1.15 -11.88
C ARG A 409 6.04 1.24 -12.46
N VAL A 410 5.01 1.11 -11.62
CA VAL A 410 3.60 1.23 -12.06
C VAL A 410 3.35 2.63 -12.62
N GLY A 411 3.85 3.68 -11.97
CA GLY A 411 3.74 5.06 -12.45
C GLY A 411 4.40 5.26 -13.82
N ARG A 412 5.64 4.77 -13.97
CA ARG A 412 6.33 4.78 -15.26
C ARG A 412 5.53 4.06 -16.35
N LEU A 413 5.05 2.85 -16.05
CA LEU A 413 4.29 2.05 -17.03
C LEU A 413 2.96 2.74 -17.39
N SER A 414 2.23 3.26 -16.39
CA SER A 414 0.99 3.99 -16.62
C SER A 414 1.20 5.23 -17.51
N PHE A 415 2.30 5.96 -17.30
CA PHE A 415 2.68 7.08 -18.15
C PHE A 415 2.98 6.64 -19.58
N GLN A 416 3.77 5.58 -19.76
CA GLN A 416 4.12 5.06 -21.08
C GLN A 416 2.87 4.55 -21.83
N GLU A 417 2.04 3.73 -21.17
CA GLU A 417 0.83 3.15 -21.77
C GLU A 417 -0.24 4.21 -22.10
N PHE A 418 -0.25 5.35 -21.40
CA PHE A 418 -1.16 6.46 -21.72
C PHE A 418 -0.93 7.01 -23.12
N PHE A 419 0.32 7.04 -23.59
CA PHE A 419 0.69 7.52 -24.93
C PHE A 419 0.74 6.42 -25.99
N LEU A 420 0.76 5.14 -25.58
CA LEU A 420 0.75 4.00 -26.49
C LEU A 420 -0.68 3.52 -26.72
N ASP A 421 -1.12 3.52 -27.96
CA ASP A 421 -2.29 2.77 -28.41
C ASP A 421 -1.82 1.38 -28.89
N ASP A 422 -2.69 0.36 -28.77
CA ASP A 422 -2.38 -1.03 -29.14
C ASP A 422 -2.01 -1.21 -30.62
N ASP A 423 -2.33 -0.23 -31.49
CA ASP A 423 -2.10 -0.23 -32.92
C ASP A 423 -0.80 0.51 -33.35
N VAL A 424 0.02 0.98 -32.39
CA VAL A 424 1.25 1.74 -32.72
C VAL A 424 2.39 0.79 -33.07
N ASP A 425 2.78 0.79 -34.33
CA ASP A 425 3.98 0.11 -34.82
C ASP A 425 5.24 0.72 -34.19
N GLN A 426 5.98 -0.09 -33.43
CA GLN A 426 7.18 0.36 -32.71
C GLN A 426 8.27 0.91 -33.63
N ASP A 427 8.34 0.46 -34.89
CA ASP A 427 9.34 0.89 -35.85
C ASP A 427 9.03 2.28 -36.45
N ASN A 428 7.76 2.67 -36.48
CA ASN A 428 7.27 3.93 -37.06
C ASN A 428 6.82 5.00 -36.05
N MET A 429 7.29 4.92 -34.80
CA MET A 429 6.97 5.91 -33.77
C MET A 429 7.50 7.32 -34.10
N SER A 430 6.65 8.35 -33.89
CA SER A 430 7.09 9.75 -33.96
C SER A 430 8.21 10.05 -32.94
N PRO A 431 9.09 11.04 -33.21
CA PRO A 431 10.15 11.42 -32.26
C PRO A 431 9.59 11.76 -30.86
N PHE A 432 8.43 12.40 -30.78
CA PHE A 432 7.75 12.71 -29.52
C PHE A 432 7.36 11.42 -28.76
N LEU A 433 6.74 10.46 -29.44
CA LEU A 433 6.36 9.18 -28.82
C LEU A 433 7.60 8.42 -28.33
N LYS A 434 8.68 8.39 -29.10
CA LYS A 434 9.95 7.75 -28.67
C LYS A 434 10.50 8.35 -27.37
N VAL A 435 10.36 9.66 -27.17
CA VAL A 435 10.81 10.33 -25.94
C VAL A 435 9.88 10.00 -24.78
N VAL A 436 8.56 10.20 -24.92
CA VAL A 436 7.62 10.01 -23.80
C VAL A 436 7.47 8.54 -23.40
N THR A 437 7.67 7.60 -24.32
CA THR A 437 7.65 6.16 -24.01
C THR A 437 8.99 5.62 -23.55
N ASN A 438 10.06 6.45 -23.56
CA ASN A 438 11.36 6.05 -23.03
C ASN A 438 11.27 5.82 -21.52
N LYS A 439 11.74 4.65 -21.06
CA LYS A 439 11.65 4.27 -19.65
C LYS A 439 12.37 5.24 -18.70
N TYR A 440 13.46 5.84 -19.12
CA TYR A 440 14.21 6.80 -18.30
C TYR A 440 13.47 8.13 -18.21
N PHE A 441 12.95 8.65 -19.34
CA PHE A 441 12.17 9.88 -19.35
C PHE A 441 10.90 9.75 -18.48
N ALA A 442 10.12 8.67 -18.68
CA ALA A 442 8.92 8.41 -17.92
C ALA A 442 9.18 8.27 -16.41
N THR A 443 10.31 7.65 -16.03
CA THR A 443 10.72 7.57 -14.61
C THR A 443 11.11 8.93 -14.07
N VAL A 444 11.97 9.67 -14.77
CA VAL A 444 12.46 10.98 -14.30
C VAL A 444 11.32 11.98 -14.12
N ILE A 445 10.40 12.10 -15.08
CA ILE A 445 9.27 13.03 -14.94
C ILE A 445 8.39 12.68 -13.73
N THR A 446 8.13 11.39 -13.51
CA THR A 446 7.37 10.91 -12.36
C THR A 446 8.05 11.26 -11.04
N LEU A 447 9.37 11.00 -10.93
CA LEU A 447 10.13 11.24 -9.72
C LEU A 447 10.36 12.72 -9.43
N VAL A 448 10.57 13.54 -10.46
CA VAL A 448 10.73 15.01 -10.29
C VAL A 448 9.46 15.62 -9.70
N LEU A 449 8.28 15.27 -10.23
CA LEU A 449 7.01 15.74 -9.67
C LEU A 449 6.80 15.25 -8.24
N ALA A 450 7.12 13.98 -7.95
CA ALA A 450 7.03 13.43 -6.61
C ALA A 450 7.99 14.14 -5.63
N TYR A 451 9.21 14.46 -6.06
CA TYR A 451 10.19 15.16 -5.24
C TYR A 451 9.69 16.56 -4.80
N PHE A 452 9.11 17.32 -5.71
CA PHE A 452 8.54 18.62 -5.36
C PHE A 452 7.36 18.48 -4.39
N LEU A 453 6.52 17.46 -4.57
CA LEU A 453 5.44 17.18 -3.62
C LEU A 453 5.96 16.75 -2.24
N THR A 454 7.06 16.00 -2.16
CA THR A 454 7.66 15.59 -0.88
C THR A 454 8.03 16.79 -0.01
N LYS A 455 8.34 17.97 -0.61
CA LYS A 455 8.66 19.19 0.14
C LYS A 455 7.47 19.80 0.89
N VAL A 456 6.27 19.38 0.58
CA VAL A 456 5.06 19.77 1.32
C VAL A 456 5.01 19.12 2.72
N GLY A 457 5.60 17.93 2.84
CA GLY A 457 5.62 17.15 4.06
C GLY A 457 4.49 16.10 4.12
N TYR A 458 4.81 14.99 4.75
CA TYR A 458 3.96 13.81 4.86
C TYR A 458 2.56 14.10 5.43
N ALA A 459 2.47 14.88 6.52
CA ALA A 459 1.21 15.14 7.19
C ALA A 459 0.16 15.83 6.29
N GLU A 460 0.60 16.71 5.40
CA GLU A 460 -0.26 17.43 4.46
C GLU A 460 -0.59 16.59 3.21
N ILE A 461 0.34 15.72 2.77
CA ILE A 461 0.13 14.87 1.58
C ILE A 461 -0.76 13.66 1.91
N TRP A 462 -0.71 13.12 3.12
CA TRP A 462 -1.38 11.87 3.49
C TRP A 462 -2.90 11.85 3.24
N PRO A 463 -3.68 12.89 3.58
CA PRO A 463 -5.11 12.90 3.27
C PRO A 463 -5.40 12.89 1.77
N LEU A 464 -4.57 13.58 0.96
CA LEU A 464 -4.70 13.58 -0.50
C LEU A 464 -4.34 12.21 -1.08
N PHE A 465 -3.24 11.62 -0.62
CA PHE A 465 -2.84 10.24 -0.96
C PHE A 465 -3.95 9.26 -0.59
N GLY A 466 -4.48 9.33 0.63
CA GLY A 466 -5.56 8.44 1.09
C GLY A 466 -6.82 8.58 0.23
N SER A 467 -7.22 9.80 -0.10
CA SER A 467 -8.36 10.08 -0.97
C SER A 467 -8.16 9.51 -2.38
N ALA A 468 -6.97 9.70 -2.97
CA ALA A 468 -6.62 9.16 -4.28
C ALA A 468 -6.60 7.63 -4.29
N ASN A 469 -6.02 7.01 -3.24
CA ASN A 469 -5.97 5.57 -3.09
C ASN A 469 -7.36 4.93 -2.99
N GLN A 470 -8.26 5.57 -2.25
CA GLN A 470 -9.63 5.09 -2.13
C GLN A 470 -10.47 5.39 -3.37
N LEU A 471 -10.20 6.47 -4.09
CA LEU A 471 -10.83 6.72 -5.38
C LEU A 471 -10.39 5.67 -6.42
N LEU A 472 -9.14 5.25 -6.41
CA LEU A 472 -8.67 4.11 -7.19
C LEU A 472 -9.43 2.83 -6.85
N SER A 473 -9.76 2.62 -5.56
CA SER A 473 -10.63 1.54 -5.10
C SER A 473 -12.02 1.61 -5.73
N VAL A 474 -12.63 2.81 -5.76
CA VAL A 474 -13.91 3.03 -6.42
C VAL A 474 -13.85 2.61 -7.89
N LEU A 475 -12.80 3.03 -8.60
CA LEU A 475 -12.63 2.71 -10.03
C LEU A 475 -12.49 1.20 -10.27
N ALA A 476 -11.73 0.51 -9.40
CA ALA A 476 -11.60 -0.94 -9.44
C ALA A 476 -12.94 -1.65 -9.13
N LEU A 477 -13.68 -1.18 -8.12
CA LEU A 477 -15.01 -1.72 -7.78
C LEU A 477 -16.00 -1.54 -8.94
N VAL A 478 -15.99 -0.37 -9.59
CA VAL A 478 -16.82 -0.11 -10.78
C VAL A 478 -16.47 -1.08 -11.91
N ALA A 479 -15.19 -1.25 -12.23
CA ALA A 479 -14.72 -2.16 -13.26
C ALA A 479 -15.14 -3.60 -12.98
N CYS A 480 -14.93 -4.08 -11.77
CA CYS A 480 -15.33 -5.42 -11.33
C CYS A 480 -16.86 -5.61 -11.34
N ALA A 481 -17.63 -4.60 -10.96
CA ALA A 481 -19.09 -4.66 -10.98
C ALA A 481 -19.63 -4.74 -12.41
N VAL A 482 -19.05 -3.98 -13.37
CA VAL A 482 -19.40 -4.07 -14.79
C VAL A 482 -19.04 -5.44 -15.36
N PHE A 483 -17.84 -5.96 -15.02
CA PHE A 483 -17.41 -7.30 -15.41
C PHE A 483 -18.38 -8.39 -14.90
N LEU A 484 -18.71 -8.39 -13.59
CA LEU A 484 -19.63 -9.38 -13.02
C LEU A 484 -21.02 -9.29 -13.68
N LYS A 485 -21.51 -8.09 -13.95
CA LYS A 485 -22.79 -7.91 -14.64
C LYS A 485 -22.75 -8.50 -16.06
N LYS A 486 -21.73 -8.18 -16.87
CA LYS A 486 -21.59 -8.67 -18.25
C LYS A 486 -21.40 -10.19 -18.31
N THR A 487 -20.77 -10.78 -17.29
CA THR A 487 -20.62 -12.25 -17.17
C THR A 487 -21.80 -12.94 -16.47
N LYS A 488 -22.93 -12.24 -16.30
CA LYS A 488 -24.18 -12.74 -15.65
C LYS A 488 -23.97 -13.25 -14.21
N ARG A 489 -22.97 -12.72 -13.51
CA ARG A 489 -22.69 -13.03 -12.10
C ARG A 489 -23.26 -11.98 -11.16
N LYS A 490 -23.63 -12.40 -9.94
CA LYS A 490 -24.18 -11.48 -8.95
C LYS A 490 -23.08 -10.60 -8.36
N GLY A 491 -23.16 -9.29 -8.61
CA GLY A 491 -22.19 -8.28 -8.16
C GLY A 491 -22.73 -7.27 -7.14
N PHE A 492 -23.93 -7.49 -6.56
CA PHE A 492 -24.57 -6.51 -5.67
C PHE A 492 -23.73 -6.18 -4.42
N MET A 493 -22.86 -7.12 -3.96
CA MET A 493 -21.96 -6.92 -2.83
C MET A 493 -20.88 -5.85 -3.09
N LEU A 494 -20.66 -5.47 -4.35
CA LEU A 494 -19.75 -4.37 -4.72
C LEU A 494 -20.44 -3.01 -4.71
N TRP A 495 -21.78 -2.95 -4.76
CA TRP A 495 -22.51 -1.70 -4.95
C TRP A 495 -22.51 -0.81 -3.71
N GLY A 496 -22.74 -1.40 -2.54
CA GLY A 496 -22.69 -0.66 -1.27
C GLY A 496 -21.31 -0.03 -1.02
N PRO A 497 -20.22 -0.83 -1.07
CA PRO A 497 -18.85 -0.31 -1.01
C PRO A 497 -18.56 0.76 -2.05
N MET A 498 -18.94 0.56 -3.31
CA MET A 498 -18.73 1.51 -4.39
C MET A 498 -19.38 2.87 -4.11
N VAL A 499 -20.68 2.89 -3.76
CA VAL A 499 -21.42 4.14 -3.52
C VAL A 499 -20.90 4.86 -2.28
N PHE A 500 -20.66 4.12 -1.19
CA PHE A 500 -20.12 4.69 0.03
C PHE A 500 -18.73 5.31 -0.20
N MET A 501 -17.83 4.58 -0.88
CA MET A 501 -16.49 5.07 -1.16
C MET A 501 -16.48 6.25 -2.15
N MET A 502 -17.41 6.31 -3.10
CA MET A 502 -17.61 7.51 -3.93
C MET A 502 -17.97 8.73 -3.07
N ALA A 503 -18.92 8.59 -2.16
CA ALA A 503 -19.32 9.68 -1.25
C ALA A 503 -18.14 10.14 -0.39
N VAL A 504 -17.41 9.20 0.21
CA VAL A 504 -16.22 9.49 1.03
C VAL A 504 -15.16 10.23 0.24
N THR A 505 -14.75 9.69 -0.92
CA THR A 505 -13.60 10.21 -1.67
C THR A 505 -13.89 11.55 -2.34
N PHE A 506 -15.08 11.72 -2.92
CA PHE A 506 -15.44 12.99 -3.53
C PHE A 506 -15.61 14.09 -2.49
N THR A 507 -16.17 13.77 -1.31
CA THR A 507 -16.25 14.74 -0.20
C THR A 507 -14.85 15.11 0.30
N ALA A 508 -13.96 14.12 0.48
CA ALA A 508 -12.58 14.37 0.94
C ALA A 508 -11.79 15.25 -0.04
N LEU A 509 -11.84 14.94 -1.34
CA LEU A 509 -11.19 15.76 -2.37
C LEU A 509 -11.80 17.16 -2.45
N GLY A 510 -13.13 17.27 -2.38
CA GLY A 510 -13.82 18.57 -2.35
C GLY A 510 -13.38 19.42 -1.17
N MET A 511 -13.31 18.85 0.05
CA MET A 511 -12.83 19.56 1.24
C MET A 511 -11.36 19.97 1.10
N THR A 512 -10.52 19.11 0.53
CA THR A 512 -9.10 19.40 0.27
C THR A 512 -8.96 20.55 -0.71
N ILE A 513 -9.72 20.57 -1.81
CA ILE A 513 -9.73 21.65 -2.79
C ILE A 513 -10.16 22.97 -2.12
N VAL A 514 -11.23 22.96 -1.31
CA VAL A 514 -11.69 24.17 -0.60
C VAL A 514 -10.63 24.69 0.39
N LYS A 515 -9.99 23.78 1.17
CA LYS A 515 -8.90 24.13 2.09
C LYS A 515 -7.74 24.79 1.34
N LEU A 516 -7.26 24.17 0.27
CA LEU A 516 -6.11 24.64 -0.50
C LEU A 516 -6.43 25.93 -1.28
N THR A 517 -7.65 26.08 -1.81
CA THR A 517 -8.08 27.31 -2.47
C THR A 517 -8.12 28.49 -1.49
N LYS A 518 -8.63 28.27 -0.27
CA LYS A 518 -8.59 29.30 0.78
C LYS A 518 -7.15 29.66 1.16
N ALA A 519 -6.26 28.67 1.33
CA ALA A 519 -4.85 28.92 1.60
C ALA A 519 -4.21 29.75 0.47
N PHE A 520 -4.45 29.37 -0.78
CA PHE A 520 -3.98 30.13 -1.96
C PHE A 520 -4.42 31.59 -1.95
N LEU A 521 -5.68 31.87 -1.62
CA LEU A 521 -6.23 33.21 -1.57
C LEU A 521 -5.71 34.06 -0.38
N THR A 522 -5.27 33.40 0.71
CA THR A 522 -4.82 34.11 1.94
C THR A 522 -3.31 34.25 2.02
N THR A 523 -2.53 33.27 1.63
CA THR A 523 -1.07 33.21 1.77
C THR A 523 -0.33 33.42 0.44
N GLY A 524 -1.05 33.41 -0.70
CA GLY A 524 -0.46 33.52 -2.03
C GLY A 524 0.06 32.22 -2.59
N LEU A 525 0.87 32.36 -3.65
CA LEU A 525 1.45 31.20 -4.37
C LEU A 525 2.56 30.54 -3.52
N ASP A 526 2.25 29.38 -2.97
CA ASP A 526 3.23 28.42 -2.48
C ASP A 526 3.26 27.21 -3.43
N LEU A 527 4.46 26.78 -3.84
CA LEU A 527 4.63 25.70 -4.81
C LEU A 527 3.97 24.41 -4.34
N GLY A 528 4.12 24.06 -3.06
CA GLY A 528 3.58 22.83 -2.48
C GLY A 528 2.06 22.81 -2.49
N ASN A 529 1.43 23.85 -1.95
CA ASN A 529 -0.04 23.98 -1.92
C ASN A 529 -0.64 24.06 -3.33
N THR A 530 0.07 24.74 -4.26
CA THR A 530 -0.37 24.83 -5.66
C THR A 530 -0.35 23.47 -6.34
N LEU A 531 0.73 22.69 -6.18
CA LEU A 531 0.82 21.34 -6.73
C LEU A 531 -0.27 20.43 -6.13
N GLN A 532 -0.47 20.45 -4.80
CA GLN A 532 -1.54 19.68 -4.17
C GLN A 532 -2.92 20.04 -4.74
N LEU A 533 -3.21 21.34 -4.92
CA LEU A 533 -4.47 21.80 -5.49
C LEU A 533 -4.67 21.28 -6.91
N ILE A 534 -3.65 21.38 -7.76
CA ILE A 534 -3.69 20.84 -9.12
C ILE A 534 -3.96 19.33 -9.10
N PHE A 535 -3.24 18.58 -8.27
CA PHE A 535 -3.46 17.13 -8.16
C PHE A 535 -4.86 16.78 -7.65
N ALA A 536 -5.35 17.48 -6.61
CA ALA A 536 -6.69 17.22 -6.07
C ALA A 536 -7.79 17.49 -7.11
N VAL A 537 -7.68 18.57 -7.88
CA VAL A 537 -8.63 18.90 -8.95
C VAL A 537 -8.57 17.88 -10.08
N LEU A 538 -7.38 17.52 -10.56
CA LEU A 538 -7.21 16.53 -11.63
C LEU A 538 -7.75 15.16 -11.22
N LEU A 539 -7.43 14.69 -10.01
CA LEU A 539 -7.91 13.41 -9.48
C LEU A 539 -9.43 13.40 -9.37
N LEU A 540 -10.03 14.50 -8.88
CA LEU A 540 -11.49 14.60 -8.78
C LEU A 540 -12.14 14.53 -10.16
N ILE A 541 -11.66 15.30 -11.13
CA ILE A 541 -12.20 15.31 -12.50
C ILE A 541 -12.06 13.93 -13.14
N LEU A 542 -10.87 13.35 -13.10
CA LEU A 542 -10.61 12.02 -13.68
C LEU A 542 -11.47 10.94 -13.01
N GLY A 543 -11.55 10.95 -11.69
CA GLY A 543 -12.36 10.01 -10.94
C GLY A 543 -13.85 10.10 -11.28
N VAL A 544 -14.39 11.32 -11.36
CA VAL A 544 -15.79 11.57 -11.76
C VAL A 544 -16.03 11.07 -13.19
N LEU A 545 -15.16 11.37 -14.14
CA LEU A 545 -15.32 10.96 -15.53
C LEU A 545 -15.31 9.43 -15.69
N VAL A 546 -14.38 8.73 -15.04
CA VAL A 546 -14.31 7.25 -15.08
C VAL A 546 -15.52 6.65 -14.36
N ALA A 547 -15.92 7.19 -13.20
CA ALA A 547 -17.09 6.73 -12.46
C ALA A 547 -18.37 6.88 -13.29
N ILE A 548 -18.59 8.02 -13.96
CA ILE A 548 -19.75 8.23 -14.83
C ILE A 548 -19.77 7.21 -15.96
N GLN A 549 -18.64 6.95 -16.63
CA GLN A 549 -18.56 5.96 -17.70
C GLN A 549 -18.90 4.55 -17.19
N GLY A 550 -18.33 4.17 -16.03
CA GLY A 550 -18.60 2.88 -15.43
C GLY A 550 -20.05 2.71 -14.99
N VAL A 551 -20.64 3.73 -14.33
CA VAL A 551 -22.04 3.70 -13.91
C VAL A 551 -22.98 3.64 -15.13
N LYS A 552 -22.69 4.37 -16.21
CA LYS A 552 -23.46 4.23 -17.47
C LYS A 552 -23.45 2.78 -17.96
N LYS A 553 -22.28 2.13 -17.95
CA LYS A 553 -22.16 0.71 -18.34
C LYS A 553 -22.87 -0.24 -17.38
N LEU A 554 -22.90 0.08 -16.10
CA LEU A 554 -23.70 -0.66 -15.10
C LEU A 554 -25.22 -0.51 -15.32
N LEU A 555 -25.70 0.60 -15.83
CA LEU A 555 -27.12 0.86 -16.07
C LEU A 555 -27.58 0.38 -17.46
N GLU A 556 -26.69 0.19 -18.44
CA GLU A 556 -27.03 -0.37 -19.75
C GLU A 556 -27.73 -1.73 -19.60
N LYS A 557 -28.82 -1.95 -20.36
CA LYS A 557 -29.47 -3.27 -20.44
C LYS A 557 -28.50 -4.28 -21.04
N THR A 558 -28.41 -5.46 -20.46
CA THR A 558 -27.55 -6.54 -20.98
C THR A 558 -28.20 -7.10 -22.24
N ASP A 559 -27.62 -6.85 -23.42
CA ASP A 559 -28.05 -7.50 -24.66
C ASP A 559 -27.69 -9.00 -24.60
N ASP A 560 -28.72 -9.85 -24.69
CA ASP A 560 -28.56 -11.31 -24.57
C ASP A 560 -27.76 -11.96 -25.72
N LYS A 561 -27.37 -11.21 -26.76
CA LYS A 561 -26.78 -11.74 -28.01
C LYS A 561 -25.24 -11.94 -27.97
N LYS A 562 -24.52 -11.53 -26.94
CA LYS A 562 -23.05 -11.67 -26.86
C LYS A 562 -22.55 -12.60 -25.73
N ALA A 563 -23.35 -13.53 -25.28
CA ALA A 563 -22.99 -14.40 -24.14
C ALA A 563 -22.52 -15.81 -24.56
N THR A 564 -22.11 -16.01 -25.81
CA THR A 564 -21.55 -17.27 -26.33
C THR A 564 -20.31 -16.96 -27.18
N ALA A 565 -19.20 -16.76 -26.51
CA ALA A 565 -17.85 -16.97 -27.06
C ALA A 565 -16.87 -17.12 -25.86
#